data_e3ba6e4973e5dd03c682386ef03ca52a
#
_entry.id   e3ba6e4973e5dd03c682386ef03ca52a
#
_cell.length_a   1.000
_cell.length_b   1.000
_cell.length_c   1.000
_cell.angle_alpha   90.00
_cell.angle_beta   90.00
_cell.angle_gamma   90.00
#
_symmetry.space_group_name_H-M   'P 1'
#
loop_
_entity.id
_entity.type
_entity.pdbx_description
1 polymer ?
#
loop_
_entity_poly.entity_id
_entity_poly.type
_entity_poly.pdbx_seq_one_letter_code
_entity_poly.pdbx_strand_id
1 'polypeptide(L)' 'VTLKLRSNPSGLQLSLNGATPTTPFDRTVIQGSTNGVAAPTPQTFDAFTYDFASWSDGLAQIHNIVANADRTLTATYTQR' A
#
# COMPACT_ATOMS: atom_id res chain seq x y z
N VAL A 1 11.79 -6.26 10.86
CA VAL A 1 11.97 -5.36 9.71
C VAL A 1 10.80 -4.41 9.60
N THR A 2 10.97 -3.31 8.89
CA THR A 2 9.94 -2.29 8.73
C THR A 2 9.42 -2.29 7.30
N LEU A 3 8.09 -2.34 7.17
CA LEU A 3 7.42 -2.13 5.90
C LEU A 3 6.91 -0.68 5.87
N LYS A 4 7.32 0.06 4.87
CA LYS A 4 6.92 1.45 4.65
C LYS A 4 5.93 1.49 3.50
N LEU A 5 4.73 1.97 3.77
CA LEU A 5 3.67 2.04 2.76
C LEU A 5 3.38 3.48 2.38
N ARG A 6 3.38 3.72 1.08
CA ARG A 6 3.24 5.04 0.48
C ARG A 6 2.20 4.98 -0.63
N SER A 7 1.57 6.10 -0.91
CA SER A 7 0.70 6.24 -2.08
C SER A 7 1.08 7.47 -2.88
N ASN A 8 0.76 7.43 -4.16
CA ASN A 8 0.90 8.58 -5.05
C ASN A 8 -0.44 8.82 -5.75
N PRO A 9 -1.18 9.89 -5.40
CA PRO A 9 -0.83 10.95 -4.47
C PRO A 9 -0.83 10.47 -3.00
N SER A 10 -0.08 11.16 -2.16
CA SER A 10 0.00 10.87 -0.73
C SER A 10 -1.34 11.15 -0.05
N GLY A 11 -1.64 10.44 1.03
CA GLY A 11 -2.85 10.64 1.81
C GLY A 11 -3.98 9.65 1.52
N LEU A 12 -3.81 8.76 0.54
CA LEU A 12 -4.76 7.68 0.30
C LEU A 12 -4.55 6.55 1.30
N GLN A 13 -5.55 5.68 1.43
CA GLN A 13 -5.47 4.54 2.35
C GLN A 13 -4.91 3.33 1.63
N LEU A 14 -4.10 2.55 2.35
CA LEU A 14 -3.62 1.24 1.90
C LEU A 14 -3.89 0.22 2.98
N SER A 15 -4.12 -1.02 2.59
CA SER A 15 -4.37 -2.10 3.54
C SER A 15 -3.11 -2.92 3.77
N LEU A 16 -2.85 -3.25 5.04
CA LEU A 16 -1.77 -4.15 5.45
C LEU A 16 -2.31 -5.08 6.54
N ASN A 17 -2.34 -6.37 6.25
CA ASN A 17 -2.82 -7.41 7.17
C ASN A 17 -4.21 -7.11 7.75
N GLY A 18 -5.10 -6.56 6.92
CA GLY A 18 -6.48 -6.27 7.30
C GLY A 18 -6.70 -4.90 7.95
N ALA A 19 -5.65 -4.17 8.30
CA ALA A 19 -5.76 -2.78 8.75
C ALA A 19 -5.62 -1.84 7.56
N THR A 20 -6.34 -0.72 7.56
CA THR A 20 -6.36 0.22 6.42
C THR A 20 -6.05 1.63 6.88
N PRO A 21 -4.80 1.89 7.31
CA PRO A 21 -4.41 3.23 7.73
C PRO A 21 -4.19 4.16 6.54
N THR A 22 -4.14 5.47 6.84
CA THR A 22 -3.84 6.51 5.86
C THR A 22 -2.34 6.59 5.62
N THR A 23 -1.93 6.65 4.35
CA THR A 23 -0.52 6.80 4.00
C THR A 23 -0.02 8.24 4.25
N PRO A 24 1.27 8.42 4.51
CA PRO A 24 2.28 7.39 4.65
C PRO A 24 2.22 6.72 6.03
N PHE A 25 2.54 5.44 6.10
CA PHE A 25 2.66 4.77 7.40
C PHE A 25 3.72 3.67 7.33
N ASP A 26 4.24 3.33 8.50
CA ASP A 26 5.25 2.28 8.65
C ASP A 26 4.72 1.22 9.61
N ARG A 27 5.11 -0.04 9.36
CA ARG A 27 4.78 -1.17 10.23
C ARG A 27 6.01 -2.01 10.46
N THR A 28 6.27 -2.30 11.74
CA THR A 28 7.29 -3.29 12.10
C THR A 28 6.66 -4.67 12.07
N VAL A 29 7.29 -5.57 11.32
CA VAL A 29 6.84 -6.96 11.18
C VAL A 29 8.00 -7.91 11.41
N ILE A 30 7.69 -9.17 11.67
CA ILE A 30 8.71 -10.19 11.89
C ILE A 30 9.42 -10.50 10.57
N GLN A 31 10.74 -10.52 10.58
CA GLN A 31 11.53 -10.90 9.41
C GLN A 31 11.14 -12.29 8.94
N GLY A 32 10.90 -12.42 7.63
CA GLY A 32 10.47 -13.67 7.02
C GLY A 32 8.96 -13.93 7.09
N SER A 33 8.19 -13.04 7.73
CA SER A 33 6.75 -13.19 7.82
C SER A 33 6.06 -12.87 6.48
N THR A 34 4.91 -13.50 6.25
CA THR A 34 4.06 -13.21 5.09
C THR A 34 3.06 -12.14 5.48
N ASN A 35 2.99 -11.08 4.69
CA ASN A 35 2.11 -9.94 4.94
C ASN A 35 1.21 -9.69 3.73
N GLY A 36 -0.09 -9.53 3.96
CA GLY A 36 -1.05 -9.21 2.92
C GLY A 36 -1.15 -7.71 2.71
N VAL A 37 -0.96 -7.24 1.48
CA VAL A 37 -1.11 -5.84 1.11
C VAL A 37 -2.23 -5.69 0.09
N ALA A 38 -2.96 -4.58 0.18
CA ALA A 38 -4.03 -4.26 -0.77
C ALA A 38 -4.10 -2.76 -0.98
N ALA A 39 -4.46 -2.38 -2.21
CA ALA A 39 -4.69 -0.99 -2.57
C ALA A 39 -6.18 -0.81 -2.85
N PRO A 40 -6.99 -0.34 -1.87
CA PRO A 40 -8.41 -0.13 -2.09
C PRO A 40 -8.66 0.79 -3.28
N THR A 41 -9.64 0.43 -4.11
CA THR A 41 -9.99 1.20 -5.29
C THR A 41 -11.50 1.10 -5.55
N PRO A 42 -12.17 2.16 -5.99
CA PRO A 42 -11.66 3.53 -6.06
C PRO A 42 -11.58 4.18 -4.67
N GLN A 43 -10.81 5.24 -4.56
CA GLN A 43 -10.77 6.07 -3.34
C GLN A 43 -11.10 7.51 -3.69
N THR A 44 -11.85 8.18 -2.81
CA THR A 44 -12.13 9.60 -2.94
C THR A 44 -11.27 10.36 -1.94
N PHE A 45 -10.52 11.33 -2.43
CA PHE A 45 -9.65 12.17 -1.61
C PHE A 45 -9.64 13.58 -2.18
N ASP A 46 -9.85 14.58 -1.31
CA ASP A 46 -9.83 16.00 -1.67
C ASP A 46 -10.75 16.31 -2.87
N ALA A 47 -11.98 15.78 -2.84
CA ALA A 47 -13.02 15.92 -3.86
C ALA A 47 -12.70 15.27 -5.21
N PHE A 48 -11.63 14.49 -5.33
CA PHE A 48 -11.27 13.74 -6.52
C PHE A 48 -11.38 12.24 -6.26
N THR A 49 -11.67 11.48 -7.32
CA THR A 49 -11.69 10.02 -7.27
C THR A 49 -10.46 9.47 -7.94
N TYR A 50 -9.81 8.52 -7.27
CA TYR A 50 -8.58 7.89 -7.73
C TYR A 50 -8.77 6.40 -7.91
N ASP A 51 -8.24 5.86 -8.99
CA ASP A 51 -8.22 4.44 -9.28
C ASP A 51 -6.81 3.89 -9.16
N PHE A 52 -6.69 2.68 -8.60
CA PHE A 52 -5.41 2.00 -8.49
C PHE A 52 -4.81 1.74 -9.87
N ALA A 53 -3.53 2.05 -10.04
CA ALA A 53 -2.80 1.80 -11.28
C ALA A 53 -1.77 0.68 -11.10
N SER A 54 -0.89 0.80 -10.10
CA SER A 54 0.18 -0.19 -9.91
C SER A 54 0.80 -0.10 -8.51
N TRP A 55 1.40 -1.22 -8.09
CA TRP A 55 2.33 -1.26 -6.96
C TRP A 55 3.77 -1.12 -7.46
N SER A 56 4.66 -0.58 -6.62
CA SER A 56 6.08 -0.42 -6.97
C SER A 56 6.80 -1.76 -7.18
N ASP A 57 6.28 -2.85 -6.63
CA ASP A 57 6.82 -4.20 -6.86
C ASP A 57 6.25 -4.87 -8.13
N GLY A 58 5.34 -4.21 -8.82
CA GLY A 58 4.76 -4.72 -10.06
C GLY A 58 3.74 -5.84 -9.90
N LEU A 59 3.32 -6.14 -8.67
CA LEU A 59 2.38 -7.21 -8.40
C LEU A 59 0.93 -6.72 -8.42
N ALA A 60 -0.02 -7.65 -8.21
CA ALA A 60 -1.45 -7.35 -8.28
C ALA A 60 -1.89 -6.39 -7.18
N GLN A 61 -3.08 -5.78 -7.35
CA GLN A 61 -3.70 -4.88 -6.39
C GLN A 61 -3.73 -5.47 -4.98
N ILE A 62 -4.07 -6.74 -4.87
CA ILE A 62 -4.10 -7.49 -3.61
C ILE A 62 -3.10 -8.63 -3.76
N HIS A 63 -2.10 -8.69 -2.89
CA HIS A 63 -1.10 -9.76 -2.92
C HIS A 63 -0.40 -9.89 -1.58
N ASN A 64 0.35 -10.97 -1.42
CA ASN A 64 1.16 -11.20 -0.25
C ASN A 64 2.63 -10.90 -0.56
N ILE A 65 3.35 -10.43 0.45
CA ILE A 65 4.80 -10.24 0.38
C ILE A 65 5.46 -10.96 1.55
N VAL A 66 6.69 -11.40 1.34
CA VAL A 66 7.53 -11.95 2.41
C VAL A 66 8.50 -10.87 2.86
N ALA A 67 8.46 -10.54 4.15
CA ALA A 67 9.23 -9.43 4.72
C ALA A 67 10.65 -9.88 5.06
N ASN A 68 11.51 -10.09 4.06
CA ASN A 68 12.89 -10.54 4.26
C ASN A 68 13.82 -9.41 4.70
N ALA A 69 13.45 -8.16 4.44
CA ALA A 69 14.22 -6.96 4.76
C ALA A 69 13.29 -5.77 4.83
N ASP A 70 13.79 -4.62 5.27
CA ASP A 70 13.04 -3.37 5.19
C ASP A 70 12.65 -3.08 3.74
N ARG A 71 11.40 -2.72 3.52
CA ARG A 71 10.88 -2.45 2.17
C ARG A 71 10.00 -1.22 2.17
N THR A 72 10.03 -0.51 1.04
CA THR A 72 9.09 0.56 0.75
C THR A 72 8.18 0.10 -0.39
N LEU A 73 6.87 0.12 -0.16
CA LEU A 73 5.87 -0.21 -1.16
C LEU A 73 5.07 1.04 -1.47
N THR A 74 5.02 1.41 -2.73
CA THR A 74 4.27 2.59 -3.19
C THR A 74 3.17 2.13 -4.13
N ALA A 75 1.94 2.49 -3.81
CA ALA A 75 0.79 2.29 -4.69
C ALA A 75 0.56 3.57 -5.49
N THR A 76 0.58 3.46 -6.80
CA THR A 76 0.31 4.59 -7.70
C THR A 76 -1.15 4.55 -8.11
N TYR A 77 -1.83 5.70 -7.96
CA TYR A 77 -3.21 5.88 -8.36
C TYR A 77 -3.31 6.92 -9.47
N THR A 78 -4.33 6.77 -10.30
CA THR A 78 -4.67 7.77 -11.33
C THR A 78 -5.97 8.47 -10.95
N GLN A 79 -5.99 9.78 -11.12
CA GLN A 79 -7.20 10.59 -10.92
C GLN A 79 -8.14 10.39 -12.11
N ARG A 80 -9.41 10.20 -11.81
CA ARG A 80 -10.46 10.19 -12.82
C ARG A 80 -10.67 11.55 -13.47
#